data_d5cf4e29e68a771c569c68bff967823b
#
_entry.id   d5cf4e29e68a771c569c68bff967823b
#
_cell.length_a   1.000
_cell.length_b   1.000
_cell.length_c   1.000
_cell.angle_alpha   90.00
_cell.angle_beta   90.00
_cell.angle_gamma   90.00
#
_symmetry.space_group_name_H-M   'P 1'
#
loop_
_entity.id
_entity.type
_entity.pdbx_description
1 polymer ?
#
loop_
_entity_poly.entity_id
_entity_poly.type
_entity_poly.pdbx_seq_one_letter_code
_entity_poly.pdbx_strand_id
1 'polypeptide(L)'
;MKVLVVCAHFNHTRFLPDCVSSIINSSHTNWELVIVDDLSTEAGALQSIEDQTLRDPRVKAIQLKENSGAYVARNTGISAACRDWTHVTFIDPDDVAEPNWFEHVLSVLRGREGSVRPFLQRYDVDLKQPLHAYFGHCPTLHSRFAWERAGGFLPMRRSGDSEMTLRLSHLAKDGLTSVFKSWERTLKCRHIPGSATHQDLKARKVWLEKRDAELSTMSVSAMKISQPEVAIWEKCGE
;
A
#
# COMPACT_ATOMS: atom_id res chain seq x y z
N MET A 1 0.24 11.04 15.58
CA MET A 1 0.95 10.30 14.49
C MET A 1 0.28 10.68 13.20
N LYS A 2 1.03 11.03 12.14
CA LYS A 2 0.46 11.31 10.81
C LYS A 2 0.62 10.07 9.93
N VAL A 3 -0.50 9.58 9.39
CA VAL A 3 -0.54 8.40 8.51
C VAL A 3 -0.57 8.86 7.06
N LEU A 4 0.45 8.52 6.29
CA LEU A 4 0.43 8.62 4.84
C LEU A 4 -0.24 7.37 4.26
N VAL A 5 -1.25 7.58 3.43
CA VAL A 5 -1.90 6.52 2.66
C VAL A 5 -1.56 6.72 1.19
N VAL A 6 -1.09 5.69 0.52
CA VAL A 6 -0.86 5.76 -0.93
C VAL A 6 -1.78 4.78 -1.64
N CYS A 7 -2.56 5.30 -2.58
CA CYS A 7 -3.46 4.53 -3.44
C CYS A 7 -2.87 4.50 -4.87
N ALA A 8 -2.36 3.34 -5.29
CA ALA A 8 -1.91 3.15 -6.67
C ALA A 8 -3.12 2.82 -7.54
N HIS A 9 -3.48 3.74 -8.42
CA HIS A 9 -4.66 3.65 -9.30
C HIS A 9 -4.27 3.29 -10.73
N PHE A 10 -4.99 2.33 -11.31
CA PHE A 10 -4.93 2.04 -12.75
C PHE A 10 -6.24 1.38 -13.19
N ASN A 11 -7.06 2.09 -13.97
CA ASN A 11 -8.32 1.57 -14.53
C ASN A 11 -9.30 0.99 -13.49
N HIS A 12 -9.45 1.66 -12.35
CA HIS A 12 -10.38 1.30 -11.26
C HIS A 12 -11.35 2.45 -10.93
N THR A 13 -11.72 3.25 -11.92
CA THR A 13 -12.55 4.46 -11.78
C THR A 13 -13.85 4.21 -11.01
N ARG A 14 -14.50 3.06 -11.27
CA ARG A 14 -15.75 2.67 -10.61
C ARG A 14 -15.65 2.60 -9.08
N PHE A 15 -14.52 2.15 -8.55
CA PHE A 15 -14.37 1.82 -7.12
C PHE A 15 -13.68 2.93 -6.32
N LEU A 16 -12.93 3.80 -7.00
CA LEU A 16 -12.14 4.84 -6.36
C LEU A 16 -12.96 5.74 -5.42
N PRO A 17 -14.20 6.16 -5.73
CA PRO A 17 -15.01 6.98 -4.82
C PRO A 17 -15.31 6.32 -3.47
N ASP A 18 -15.58 5.01 -3.45
CA ASP A 18 -15.82 4.25 -2.21
C ASP A 18 -14.53 4.16 -1.37
N CYS A 19 -13.41 3.87 -2.02
CA CYS A 19 -12.10 3.80 -1.40
C CYS A 19 -11.77 5.13 -0.71
N VAL A 20 -11.81 6.24 -1.44
CA VAL A 20 -11.51 7.58 -0.91
C VAL A 20 -12.49 7.98 0.20
N SER A 21 -13.79 7.69 0.04
CA SER A 21 -14.81 7.95 1.07
C SER A 21 -14.46 7.23 2.37
N SER A 22 -13.97 6.00 2.30
CA SER A 22 -13.62 5.21 3.48
C SER A 22 -12.45 5.84 4.26
N ILE A 23 -11.49 6.44 3.56
CA ILE A 23 -10.36 7.14 4.20
C ILE A 23 -10.81 8.48 4.80
N ILE A 24 -11.66 9.24 4.08
CA ILE A 24 -12.21 10.51 4.58
C ILE A 24 -13.00 10.29 5.87
N ASN A 25 -13.72 9.19 5.97
CA ASN A 25 -14.55 8.82 7.13
C ASN A 25 -13.76 8.15 8.27
N SER A 26 -12.42 8.12 8.21
CA SER A 26 -11.60 7.58 9.29
C SER A 26 -11.78 8.35 10.59
N SER A 27 -11.89 7.62 11.72
CA SER A 27 -11.92 8.20 13.07
C SER A 27 -10.59 8.88 13.44
N HIS A 28 -9.48 8.36 12.92
CA HIS A 28 -8.18 9.01 13.03
C HIS A 28 -8.06 10.15 12.01
N THR A 29 -7.94 11.39 12.47
CA THR A 29 -8.06 12.58 11.59
C THR A 29 -6.74 13.05 10.97
N ASN A 30 -5.58 12.63 11.52
CA ASN A 30 -4.26 13.09 11.05
C ASN A 30 -3.68 12.14 10.00
N TRP A 31 -4.16 12.25 8.77
CA TRP A 31 -3.71 11.48 7.61
C TRP A 31 -3.57 12.37 6.36
N GLU A 32 -2.86 11.84 5.38
CA GLU A 32 -2.77 12.35 4.01
C GLU A 32 -2.95 11.17 3.05
N LEU A 33 -3.78 11.34 2.02
CA LEU A 33 -3.96 10.36 0.95
C LEU A 33 -3.34 10.89 -0.34
N VAL A 34 -2.45 10.09 -0.94
CA VAL A 34 -1.90 10.36 -2.27
C VAL A 34 -2.39 9.30 -3.24
N ILE A 35 -3.22 9.70 -4.19
CA ILE A 35 -3.65 8.86 -5.31
C ILE A 35 -2.57 8.99 -6.39
N VAL A 36 -2.00 7.86 -6.81
CA VAL A 36 -1.01 7.82 -7.90
C VAL A 36 -1.63 7.11 -9.08
N ASP A 37 -1.96 7.86 -10.12
CA ASP A 37 -2.45 7.29 -11.37
C ASP A 37 -1.29 6.73 -12.20
N ASP A 38 -1.28 5.42 -12.38
CA ASP A 38 -0.27 4.69 -13.15
C ASP A 38 -0.59 4.72 -14.65
N LEU A 39 -0.96 5.90 -15.16
CA LEU A 39 -1.35 6.20 -16.54
C LEU A 39 -2.58 5.39 -16.98
N SER A 40 -3.71 5.59 -16.29
CA SER A 40 -4.99 4.97 -16.64
C SER A 40 -5.46 5.31 -18.06
N THR A 41 -5.99 4.29 -18.73
CA THR A 41 -6.54 4.39 -20.09
C THR A 41 -8.07 4.36 -20.13
N GLU A 42 -8.70 4.08 -18.97
CA GLU A 42 -10.16 4.08 -18.82
C GLU A 42 -10.74 5.49 -18.97
N ALA A 43 -11.80 5.62 -19.75
CA ALA A 43 -12.47 6.89 -19.95
C ALA A 43 -12.98 7.45 -18.61
N GLY A 44 -12.73 8.74 -18.37
CA GLY A 44 -13.14 9.42 -17.14
C GLY A 44 -12.25 9.16 -15.91
N ALA A 45 -11.15 8.40 -16.04
CA ALA A 45 -10.27 8.11 -14.92
C ALA A 45 -9.69 9.39 -14.28
N LEU A 46 -9.14 10.29 -15.08
CA LEU A 46 -8.59 11.56 -14.59
C LEU A 46 -9.66 12.44 -13.94
N GLN A 47 -10.83 12.55 -14.55
CA GLN A 47 -11.93 13.30 -13.95
C GLN A 47 -12.36 12.70 -12.61
N SER A 48 -12.49 11.38 -12.52
CA SER A 48 -12.81 10.72 -11.25
C SER A 48 -11.77 10.99 -10.17
N ILE A 49 -10.48 10.99 -10.51
CA ILE A 49 -9.39 11.31 -9.58
C ILE A 49 -9.48 12.77 -9.13
N GLU A 50 -9.65 13.70 -10.06
CA GLU A 50 -9.81 15.13 -9.77
C GLU A 50 -11.00 15.37 -8.83
N ASP A 51 -12.14 14.76 -9.11
CA ASP A 51 -13.32 14.83 -8.25
C ASP A 51 -13.02 14.39 -6.81
N GLN A 52 -12.17 13.36 -6.62
CA GLN A 52 -11.79 12.93 -5.28
C GLN A 52 -10.90 13.95 -4.56
N THR A 53 -10.00 14.65 -5.27
CA THR A 53 -9.14 15.66 -4.65
C THR A 53 -9.91 16.88 -4.18
N LEU A 54 -11.06 17.19 -4.80
CA LEU A 54 -11.93 18.29 -4.42
C LEU A 54 -12.76 18.01 -3.13
N ARG A 55 -12.85 16.76 -2.70
CA ARG A 55 -13.68 16.35 -1.54
C ARG A 55 -13.02 16.67 -0.19
N ASP A 56 -11.71 16.60 -0.10
CA ASP A 56 -10.96 16.84 1.13
C ASP A 56 -9.53 17.33 0.80
N PRO A 57 -9.06 18.42 1.41
CA PRO A 57 -7.73 18.98 1.12
C PRO A 57 -6.56 18.06 1.48
N ARG A 58 -6.81 17.00 2.25
CA ARG A 58 -5.81 15.95 2.57
C ARG A 58 -5.67 14.90 1.48
N VAL A 59 -6.54 14.91 0.46
CA VAL A 59 -6.48 14.04 -0.72
C VAL A 59 -5.73 14.76 -1.82
N LYS A 60 -4.64 14.16 -2.28
CA LYS A 60 -3.81 14.64 -3.39
C LYS A 60 -3.73 13.59 -4.48
N ALA A 61 -3.42 14.02 -5.69
CA ALA A 61 -3.22 13.10 -6.79
C ALA A 61 -1.99 13.49 -7.61
N ILE A 62 -1.35 12.49 -8.20
CA ILE A 62 -0.30 12.63 -9.21
C ILE A 62 -0.51 11.57 -10.29
N GLN A 63 -0.06 11.86 -11.51
CA GLN A 63 -0.07 10.92 -12.63
C GLN A 63 1.37 10.58 -13.03
N LEU A 64 1.64 9.29 -13.30
CA LEU A 64 2.91 8.85 -13.85
C LEU A 64 2.96 9.11 -15.36
N LYS A 65 4.17 9.28 -15.90
CA LYS A 65 4.40 9.47 -17.34
C LYS A 65 4.24 8.18 -18.14
N GLU A 66 4.36 7.04 -17.49
CA GLU A 66 4.25 5.70 -18.09
C GLU A 66 3.62 4.74 -17.09
N ASN A 67 2.98 3.67 -17.59
CA ASN A 67 2.49 2.60 -16.74
C ASN A 67 3.66 1.77 -16.20
N SER A 68 4.04 2.03 -14.95
CA SER A 68 5.20 1.46 -14.27
C SER A 68 4.84 0.35 -13.28
N GLY A 69 3.56 0.17 -12.97
CA GLY A 69 3.04 -0.83 -12.03
C GLY A 69 2.88 -0.31 -10.59
N ALA A 70 2.02 -0.98 -9.84
CA ALA A 70 1.56 -0.53 -8.53
C ALA A 70 2.68 -0.25 -7.52
N TYR A 71 3.79 -0.97 -7.56
CA TYR A 71 4.87 -0.79 -6.58
C TYR A 71 5.73 0.45 -6.87
N VAL A 72 5.95 0.77 -8.14
CA VAL A 72 6.57 2.03 -8.56
C VAL A 72 5.64 3.19 -8.21
N ALA A 73 4.35 3.08 -8.52
CA ALA A 73 3.36 4.08 -8.16
C ALA A 73 3.32 4.34 -6.65
N ARG A 74 3.33 3.29 -5.82
CA ARG A 74 3.37 3.43 -4.35
C ARG A 74 4.62 4.14 -3.85
N ASN A 75 5.81 3.78 -4.36
CA ASN A 75 7.06 4.45 -4.02
C ASN A 75 7.02 5.94 -4.41
N THR A 76 6.51 6.24 -5.62
CA THR A 76 6.37 7.62 -6.13
C THR A 76 5.43 8.45 -5.25
N GLY A 77 4.29 7.87 -4.81
CA GLY A 77 3.35 8.53 -3.91
C GLY A 77 4.00 8.94 -2.59
N ILE A 78 4.86 8.10 -2.03
CA ILE A 78 5.62 8.44 -0.80
C ILE A 78 6.61 9.58 -1.06
N SER A 79 7.29 9.57 -2.20
CA SER A 79 8.25 10.61 -2.57
C SER A 79 7.58 11.97 -2.82
N ALA A 80 6.33 11.96 -3.27
CA ALA A 80 5.54 13.17 -3.56
C ALA A 80 4.80 13.73 -2.34
N ALA A 81 4.62 12.92 -1.28
CA ALA A 81 3.90 13.32 -0.07
C ALA A 81 4.66 14.36 0.76
N CYS A 82 3.92 15.05 1.64
CA CYS A 82 4.53 15.88 2.67
C CYS A 82 5.47 15.05 3.54
N ARG A 83 6.61 15.63 3.93
CA ARG A 83 7.66 14.88 4.64
C ARG A 83 7.42 14.67 6.13
N ASP A 84 6.28 15.11 6.67
CA ASP A 84 5.95 15.07 8.11
C ASP A 84 5.20 13.80 8.53
N TRP A 85 4.97 12.85 7.61
CA TRP A 85 4.35 11.57 7.97
C TRP A 85 5.25 10.74 8.90
N THR A 86 4.62 10.05 9.84
CA THR A 86 5.29 9.15 10.80
C THR A 86 5.09 7.68 10.46
N HIS A 87 3.98 7.38 9.78
CA HIS A 87 3.62 6.03 9.35
C HIS A 87 3.10 6.07 7.92
N VAL A 88 3.34 5.01 7.16
CA VAL A 88 2.84 4.84 5.80
C VAL A 88 2.09 3.52 5.65
N THR A 89 1.01 3.55 4.90
CA THR A 89 0.26 2.37 4.48
C THR A 89 -0.24 2.54 3.05
N PHE A 90 -0.84 1.49 2.51
CA PHE A 90 -1.31 1.46 1.14
C PHE A 90 -2.76 1.01 1.12
N ILE A 91 -3.50 1.40 0.11
CA ILE A 91 -4.85 0.89 -0.14
C ILE A 91 -5.01 0.69 -1.65
N ASP A 92 -5.63 -0.41 -2.05
CA ASP A 92 -5.99 -0.60 -3.44
C ASP A 92 -7.28 0.16 -3.74
N PRO A 93 -7.45 0.73 -4.96
CA PRO A 93 -8.59 1.60 -5.27
C PRO A 93 -9.94 0.87 -5.22
N ASP A 94 -9.94 -0.46 -5.18
CA ASP A 94 -11.10 -1.32 -5.06
C ASP A 94 -11.39 -1.81 -3.63
N ASP A 95 -10.59 -1.41 -2.64
CA ASP A 95 -10.76 -1.76 -1.23
C ASP A 95 -11.44 -0.64 -0.43
N VAL A 96 -12.06 -1.01 0.69
CA VAL A 96 -12.77 -0.09 1.60
C VAL A 96 -12.31 -0.32 3.03
N ALA A 97 -11.88 0.76 3.69
CA ALA A 97 -11.44 0.75 5.07
C ALA A 97 -12.61 0.94 6.05
N GLU A 98 -12.57 0.26 7.20
CA GLU A 98 -13.44 0.58 8.32
C GLU A 98 -12.95 1.87 9.01
N PRO A 99 -13.83 2.66 9.61
CA PRO A 99 -13.46 3.95 10.21
C PRO A 99 -12.34 3.87 11.24
N ASN A 100 -12.25 2.78 11.99
CA ASN A 100 -11.24 2.57 13.04
C ASN A 100 -9.92 1.95 12.52
N TRP A 101 -9.74 1.78 11.22
CA TRP A 101 -8.56 1.09 10.66
C TRP A 101 -7.25 1.67 11.17
N PHE A 102 -7.02 2.98 11.02
CA PHE A 102 -5.75 3.59 11.44
C PHE A 102 -5.53 3.52 12.94
N GLU A 103 -6.55 3.81 13.74
CA GLU A 103 -6.47 3.72 15.21
C GLU A 103 -6.06 2.31 15.65
N HIS A 104 -6.71 1.30 15.04
CA HIS A 104 -6.44 -0.08 15.37
C HIS A 104 -5.00 -0.48 15.03
N VAL A 105 -4.52 -0.26 13.79
CA VAL A 105 -3.17 -0.68 13.40
C VAL A 105 -2.07 0.11 14.13
N LEU A 106 -2.32 1.38 14.46
CA LEU A 106 -1.42 2.18 15.30
C LEU A 106 -1.38 1.66 16.74
N SER A 107 -2.51 1.20 17.28
CA SER A 107 -2.58 0.62 18.63
C SER A 107 -1.79 -0.68 18.76
N VAL A 108 -1.68 -1.47 17.68
CA VAL A 108 -0.86 -2.70 17.65
C VAL A 108 0.63 -2.38 17.81
N LEU A 109 1.10 -1.27 17.27
CA LEU A 109 2.49 -0.82 17.44
C LEU A 109 2.79 -0.40 18.89
N ARG A 110 1.82 0.14 19.62
CA ARG A 110 2.00 0.64 21.00
C ARG A 110 3.18 1.60 21.13
N GLY A 111 3.35 2.48 20.15
CA GLY A 111 4.47 3.43 20.09
C GLY A 111 5.82 2.81 19.70
N ARG A 112 5.89 1.54 19.34
CA ARG A 112 7.11 0.87 18.87
C ARG A 112 7.32 1.09 17.39
N GLU A 113 8.56 1.03 16.96
CA GLU A 113 8.93 1.01 15.55
C GLU A 113 8.65 -0.37 14.93
N GLY A 114 8.19 -0.40 13.69
CA GLY A 114 7.94 -1.67 13.01
C GLY A 114 6.83 -1.60 11.97
N SER A 115 6.35 -2.77 11.61
CA SER A 115 5.30 -2.96 10.60
C SER A 115 4.17 -3.81 11.14
N VAL A 116 2.92 -3.46 10.77
CA VAL A 116 1.73 -4.21 11.18
C VAL A 116 1.06 -4.81 9.94
N ARG A 117 1.08 -6.13 9.84
CA ARG A 117 0.37 -6.86 8.79
C ARG A 117 -1.10 -6.99 9.14
N PRO A 118 -2.01 -6.65 8.22
CA PRO A 118 -3.45 -6.72 8.47
C PRO A 118 -3.99 -8.14 8.32
N PHE A 119 -5.08 -8.42 9.04
CA PHE A 119 -5.97 -9.53 8.77
C PHE A 119 -7.11 -9.02 7.90
N LEU A 120 -7.16 -9.47 6.64
CA LEU A 120 -8.05 -8.99 5.60
C LEU A 120 -9.27 -9.88 5.46
N GLN A 121 -10.42 -9.30 5.15
CA GLN A 121 -11.61 -10.01 4.74
C GLN A 121 -11.90 -9.75 3.27
N ARG A 122 -11.89 -10.80 2.45
CA ARG A 122 -12.36 -10.74 1.07
C ARG A 122 -13.88 -10.76 1.01
N TYR A 123 -14.42 -10.00 0.08
CA TYR A 123 -15.82 -9.92 -0.25
C TYR A 123 -16.03 -10.11 -1.77
N ASP A 124 -17.27 -10.32 -2.17
CA ASP A 124 -17.67 -10.18 -3.56
C ASP A 124 -17.45 -8.74 -4.07
N VAL A 125 -17.64 -8.52 -5.36
CA VAL A 125 -17.42 -7.23 -6.01
C VAL A 125 -18.29 -6.10 -5.44
N ASP A 126 -19.45 -6.42 -4.89
CA ASP A 126 -20.39 -5.45 -4.32
C ASP A 126 -20.23 -5.28 -2.79
N LEU A 127 -19.25 -5.93 -2.18
CA LEU A 127 -19.00 -5.96 -0.73
C LEU A 127 -20.15 -6.50 0.12
N LYS A 128 -21.01 -7.35 -0.44
CA LYS A 128 -22.19 -7.91 0.22
C LYS A 128 -21.92 -9.27 0.89
N GLN A 129 -21.17 -10.14 0.18
CA GLN A 129 -20.90 -11.51 0.62
C GLN A 129 -19.47 -11.66 1.09
N PRO A 130 -19.21 -11.97 2.38
CA PRO A 130 -17.87 -12.30 2.84
C PRO A 130 -17.44 -13.66 2.24
N LEU A 131 -16.22 -13.72 1.72
CA LEU A 131 -15.65 -14.94 1.13
C LEU A 131 -14.70 -15.60 2.11
N HIS A 132 -13.46 -15.17 2.17
CA HIS A 132 -12.43 -15.72 3.06
C HIS A 132 -11.59 -14.62 3.70
N ALA A 133 -10.97 -14.95 4.84
CA ALA A 133 -10.07 -14.05 5.53
C ALA A 133 -8.64 -14.63 5.56
N TYR A 134 -7.64 -13.75 5.50
CA TYR A 134 -6.24 -14.13 5.47
C TYR A 134 -5.33 -13.01 5.95
N PHE A 135 -4.09 -13.34 6.32
CA PHE A 135 -3.08 -12.31 6.55
C PHE A 135 -2.54 -11.80 5.22
N GLY A 136 -2.85 -10.55 4.92
CA GLY A 136 -2.36 -9.86 3.73
C GLY A 136 -0.89 -9.45 3.84
N HIS A 137 -0.31 -9.09 2.72
CA HIS A 137 0.98 -8.42 2.62
C HIS A 137 0.81 -6.93 2.38
N CYS A 138 -0.26 -6.55 1.72
CA CYS A 138 -0.74 -5.19 1.53
C CYS A 138 -2.24 -5.16 1.90
N PRO A 139 -2.72 -4.12 2.58
CA PRO A 139 -1.99 -2.97 3.10
C PRO A 139 -1.32 -3.25 4.45
N THR A 140 -0.01 -3.20 4.51
CA THR A 140 0.75 -3.23 5.75
C THR A 140 1.02 -1.80 6.20
N LEU A 141 0.78 -1.48 7.48
CA LEU A 141 1.24 -0.21 8.06
C LEU A 141 2.72 -0.34 8.43
N HIS A 142 3.52 0.62 8.02
CA HIS A 142 4.93 0.71 8.38
C HIS A 142 5.17 2.01 9.14
N SER A 143 5.91 1.96 10.25
CA SER A 143 6.51 3.16 10.80
C SER A 143 7.55 3.70 9.80
N ARG A 144 7.81 5.01 9.83
CA ARG A 144 8.81 5.63 8.96
C ARG A 144 10.15 4.95 9.07
N PHE A 145 10.56 4.64 10.29
CA PHE A 145 11.80 3.92 10.56
C PHE A 145 11.85 2.56 9.83
N ALA A 146 10.79 1.75 9.95
CA ALA A 146 10.73 0.44 9.31
C ALA A 146 10.73 0.54 7.78
N TRP A 147 9.99 1.53 7.23
CA TRP A 147 9.97 1.80 5.79
C TRP A 147 11.35 2.20 5.25
N GLU A 148 12.02 3.15 5.91
CA GLU A 148 13.34 3.62 5.49
C GLU A 148 14.41 2.53 5.62
N ARG A 149 14.29 1.64 6.62
CA ARG A 149 15.15 0.46 6.76
C ARG A 149 14.96 -0.53 5.62
N ALA A 150 13.75 -0.77 5.22
CA ALA A 150 13.44 -1.65 4.10
C ALA A 150 13.83 -1.03 2.73
N GLY A 151 13.83 0.31 2.60
CA GLY A 151 14.18 1.02 1.37
C GLY A 151 13.07 1.04 0.32
N GLY A 152 11.82 0.70 0.68
CA GLY A 152 10.68 0.73 -0.24
C GLY A 152 10.45 -0.57 -1.02
N PHE A 153 9.53 -0.54 -1.98
CA PHE A 153 9.24 -1.69 -2.84
C PHE A 153 10.26 -1.84 -3.96
N LEU A 154 10.54 -3.06 -4.36
CA LEU A 154 11.22 -3.34 -5.63
C LEU A 154 10.35 -2.88 -6.81
N PRO A 155 10.93 -2.36 -7.90
CA PRO A 155 10.20 -1.96 -9.11
C PRO A 155 9.79 -3.20 -9.91
N MET A 156 8.79 -3.90 -9.42
CA MET A 156 8.29 -5.14 -10.01
C MET A 156 6.78 -5.05 -10.27
N ARG A 157 6.31 -5.85 -11.22
CA ARG A 157 4.89 -5.84 -11.60
C ARG A 157 3.99 -6.63 -10.64
N ARG A 158 4.54 -7.60 -9.90
CA ARG A 158 3.80 -8.50 -9.01
C ARG A 158 4.61 -8.89 -7.79
N SER A 159 3.94 -9.25 -6.70
CA SER A 159 4.54 -9.82 -5.48
C SER A 159 5.51 -8.91 -4.70
N GLY A 160 5.57 -7.62 -5.00
CA GLY A 160 6.43 -6.68 -4.28
C GLY A 160 6.04 -6.51 -2.81
N ASP A 161 4.75 -6.64 -2.50
CA ASP A 161 4.23 -6.67 -1.13
C ASP A 161 4.71 -7.91 -0.35
N SER A 162 4.74 -9.06 -1.01
CA SER A 162 5.22 -10.31 -0.41
C SER A 162 6.74 -10.28 -0.23
N GLU A 163 7.48 -9.74 -1.20
CA GLU A 163 8.92 -9.53 -1.10
C GLU A 163 9.27 -8.56 0.03
N MET A 164 8.57 -7.44 0.12
CA MET A 164 8.73 -6.50 1.22
C MET A 164 8.52 -7.17 2.58
N THR A 165 7.50 -8.02 2.70
CA THR A 165 7.22 -8.76 3.94
C THR A 165 8.34 -9.73 4.29
N LEU A 166 8.91 -10.44 3.30
CA LEU A 166 10.08 -11.31 3.51
C LEU A 166 11.28 -10.50 4.02
N ARG A 167 11.60 -9.41 3.33
CA ARG A 167 12.72 -8.53 3.67
C ARG A 167 12.59 -7.94 5.07
N LEU A 168 11.41 -7.44 5.45
CA LEU A 168 11.12 -6.97 6.79
C LEU A 168 11.23 -8.08 7.84
N SER A 169 10.87 -9.32 7.48
CA SER A 169 11.00 -10.46 8.38
C SER A 169 12.47 -10.84 8.65
N HIS A 170 13.34 -10.73 7.64
CA HIS A 170 14.79 -10.90 7.84
C HIS A 170 15.38 -9.76 8.68
N LEU A 171 15.06 -8.51 8.37
CA LEU A 171 15.46 -7.37 9.19
C LEU A 171 14.99 -7.46 10.65
N ALA A 172 13.82 -8.06 10.89
CA ALA A 172 13.30 -8.29 12.23
C ALA A 172 14.05 -9.38 12.99
N LYS A 173 14.50 -10.45 12.32
CA LYS A 173 15.36 -11.48 12.92
C LYS A 173 16.69 -10.91 13.41
N ASP A 174 17.20 -9.91 12.68
CA ASP A 174 18.44 -9.21 13.03
C ASP A 174 18.21 -8.06 14.04
N GLY A 175 17.02 -7.93 14.60
CA GLY A 175 16.68 -6.91 15.60
C GLY A 175 16.57 -5.49 15.08
N LEU A 176 16.51 -5.29 13.76
CA LEU A 176 16.56 -3.99 13.09
C LEU A 176 15.20 -3.35 12.86
N THR A 177 14.14 -4.12 13.00
CA THR A 177 12.75 -3.69 12.95
C THR A 177 11.88 -4.71 13.69
N SER A 178 10.56 -4.54 13.65
CA SER A 178 9.61 -5.51 14.19
C SER A 178 8.45 -5.70 13.23
N VAL A 179 7.91 -6.93 13.17
CA VAL A 179 6.73 -7.24 12.37
C VAL A 179 5.64 -7.82 13.27
N PHE A 180 4.54 -7.10 13.35
CA PHE A 180 3.37 -7.47 14.12
C PHE A 180 2.24 -7.96 13.22
N LYS A 181 1.26 -8.65 13.79
CA LYS A 181 0.03 -9.04 13.11
C LYS A 181 -1.17 -8.38 13.80
N SER A 182 -2.02 -7.75 13.02
CA SER A 182 -3.35 -7.34 13.46
C SER A 182 -4.32 -8.48 13.19
N TRP A 183 -5.22 -8.77 14.14
CA TRP A 183 -6.24 -9.81 13.99
C TRP A 183 -7.63 -9.24 13.73
N GLU A 184 -7.79 -7.93 13.82
CA GLU A 184 -9.04 -7.25 13.54
C GLU A 184 -9.21 -7.01 12.03
N ARG A 185 -10.43 -7.23 11.55
CA ARG A 185 -10.79 -7.08 10.13
C ARG A 185 -11.24 -5.64 9.88
N THR A 186 -10.29 -4.78 9.64
CA THR A 186 -10.52 -3.35 9.42
C THR A 186 -10.52 -2.93 7.96
N LEU A 187 -10.46 -3.91 7.05
CA LEU A 187 -10.49 -3.70 5.61
C LEU A 187 -11.37 -4.73 4.91
N LYS A 188 -12.24 -4.25 4.03
CA LYS A 188 -13.04 -5.04 3.10
C LYS A 188 -12.36 -5.00 1.73
N CYS A 189 -11.81 -6.15 1.33
CA CYS A 189 -11.11 -6.28 0.06
C CYS A 189 -12.01 -6.93 -0.98
N ARG A 190 -12.25 -6.27 -2.11
CA ARG A 190 -13.04 -6.83 -3.20
C ARG A 190 -12.32 -7.98 -3.87
N HIS A 191 -13.08 -9.00 -4.24
CA HIS A 191 -12.63 -10.06 -5.14
C HIS A 191 -13.08 -9.73 -6.56
N ILE A 192 -12.14 -9.28 -7.38
CA ILE A 192 -12.40 -9.00 -8.79
C ILE A 192 -11.86 -10.18 -9.60
N PRO A 193 -12.75 -10.94 -10.32
CA PRO A 193 -12.30 -12.03 -11.17
C PRO A 193 -11.28 -11.55 -12.21
N GLY A 194 -10.21 -12.33 -12.41
CA GLY A 194 -9.15 -11.97 -13.37
C GLY A 194 -8.13 -10.95 -12.87
N SER A 195 -8.21 -10.48 -11.61
CA SER A 195 -7.20 -9.59 -11.04
C SER A 195 -5.82 -10.24 -11.00
N ALA A 196 -4.78 -9.40 -10.98
CA ALA A 196 -3.37 -9.82 -11.01
C ALA A 196 -2.99 -10.80 -9.87
N THR A 197 -3.72 -10.79 -8.76
CA THR A 197 -3.48 -11.65 -7.59
C THR A 197 -3.64 -13.14 -7.89
N HIS A 198 -4.48 -13.50 -8.87
CA HIS A 198 -4.82 -14.90 -9.19
C HIS A 198 -3.98 -15.50 -10.31
N GLN A 199 -3.09 -14.73 -10.92
CA GLN A 199 -2.27 -15.19 -12.02
C GLN A 199 -0.94 -15.76 -11.52
N ASP A 200 -0.53 -16.91 -12.05
CA ASP A 200 0.81 -17.49 -11.90
C ASP A 200 1.24 -17.83 -10.45
N LEU A 201 0.32 -18.29 -9.62
CA LEU A 201 0.59 -18.60 -8.20
C LEU A 201 1.76 -19.57 -7.99
N LYS A 202 1.95 -20.54 -8.90
CA LYS A 202 3.03 -21.53 -8.81
C LYS A 202 4.41 -20.88 -9.06
N ALA A 203 4.53 -20.10 -10.12
CA ALA A 203 5.76 -19.38 -10.45
C ALA A 203 6.10 -18.33 -9.35
N ARG A 204 5.07 -17.65 -8.83
CA ARG A 204 5.22 -16.73 -7.70
C ARG A 204 5.79 -17.43 -6.45
N LYS A 205 5.28 -18.60 -6.11
CA LYS A 205 5.76 -19.36 -4.93
C LYS A 205 7.24 -19.72 -5.08
N VAL A 206 7.62 -20.29 -6.21
CA VAL A 206 9.03 -20.66 -6.50
C VAL A 206 9.93 -19.43 -6.44
N TRP A 207 9.50 -18.31 -7.01
CA TRP A 207 10.29 -17.08 -6.96
C TRP A 207 10.47 -16.55 -5.52
N LEU A 208 9.42 -16.57 -4.69
CA LEU A 208 9.49 -16.14 -3.30
C LEU A 208 10.39 -17.04 -2.46
N GLU A 209 10.35 -18.36 -2.65
CA GLU A 209 11.25 -19.29 -1.97
C GLU A 209 12.71 -19.02 -2.31
N LYS A 210 13.02 -18.77 -3.59
CA LYS A 210 14.37 -18.39 -4.03
C LYS A 210 14.79 -17.06 -3.41
N ARG A 211 13.90 -16.07 -3.40
CA ARG A 211 14.18 -14.75 -2.83
C ARG A 211 14.42 -14.82 -1.31
N ASP A 212 13.67 -15.64 -0.59
CA ASP A 212 13.87 -15.87 0.85
C ASP A 212 15.26 -16.46 1.14
N ALA A 213 15.70 -17.42 0.33
CA ALA A 213 17.04 -17.98 0.42
C ALA A 213 18.14 -16.94 0.12
N GLU A 214 17.96 -16.08 -0.89
CA GLU A 214 18.86 -14.97 -1.18
C GLU A 214 18.98 -14.01 0.02
N LEU A 215 17.83 -13.55 0.55
CA LEU A 215 17.78 -12.63 1.68
C LEU A 215 18.46 -13.20 2.93
N SER A 216 18.41 -14.51 3.13
CA SER A 216 19.06 -15.17 4.29
C SER A 216 20.58 -15.04 4.29
N THR A 217 21.20 -14.75 3.15
CA THR A 217 22.64 -14.60 2.97
C THR A 217 23.09 -13.15 2.73
N MET A 218 22.14 -12.23 2.53
CA MET A 218 22.44 -10.83 2.26
C MET A 218 22.81 -10.05 3.52
N SER A 219 23.74 -9.11 3.38
CA SER A 219 23.97 -8.11 4.43
C SER A 219 22.80 -7.14 4.52
N VAL A 220 22.60 -6.54 5.69
CA VAL A 220 21.54 -5.53 5.93
C VAL A 220 21.61 -4.36 4.95
N SER A 221 22.80 -3.89 4.63
CA SER A 221 23.01 -2.81 3.65
C SER A 221 22.57 -3.21 2.25
N ALA A 222 22.77 -4.47 1.87
CA ALA A 222 22.36 -5.01 0.58
C ALA A 222 20.84 -5.26 0.50
N MET A 223 20.16 -5.41 1.63
CA MET A 223 18.69 -5.53 1.65
C MET A 223 17.98 -4.21 1.39
N LYS A 224 18.64 -3.08 1.67
CA LYS A 224 18.08 -1.74 1.42
C LYS A 224 18.11 -1.43 -0.08
N ILE A 225 16.94 -1.11 -0.62
CA ILE A 225 16.78 -0.80 -2.03
C ILE A 225 17.00 0.69 -2.26
N SER A 226 17.82 1.03 -3.24
CA SER A 226 17.88 2.38 -3.80
C SER A 226 16.68 2.58 -4.71
N GLN A 227 15.83 3.56 -4.40
CA GLN A 227 14.67 3.87 -5.24
C GLN A 227 15.14 4.52 -6.55
N PRO A 228 14.63 4.08 -7.71
CA PRO A 228 14.88 4.80 -8.94
C PRO A 228 14.25 6.19 -8.88
N GLU A 229 14.90 7.17 -9.46
CA GLU A 229 14.28 8.48 -9.68
C GLU A 229 13.12 8.30 -10.67
N VAL A 230 11.90 8.51 -10.18
CA VAL A 230 10.70 8.49 -11.01
C VAL A 230 10.35 9.92 -11.39
N ALA A 231 10.28 10.22 -12.68
CA ALA A 231 9.83 11.51 -13.17
C ALA A 231 8.35 11.69 -12.83
N ILE A 232 8.04 12.58 -11.91
CA ILE A 232 6.69 12.98 -11.54
C ILE A 232 6.28 14.11 -12.50
N TRP A 233 5.13 13.97 -13.15
CA TRP A 233 4.71 14.92 -14.17
C TRP A 233 4.08 16.17 -13.58
N GLU A 234 3.32 16.07 -12.48
CA GLU A 234 2.77 17.21 -11.75
C GLU A 234 2.67 16.91 -10.26
N LYS A 235 3.08 17.89 -9.44
CA LYS A 235 2.65 17.96 -8.05
C LYS A 235 1.31 18.68 -8.06
N CYS A 236 0.25 18.02 -7.64
CA CYS A 236 -1.02 18.70 -7.44
C CYS A 236 -0.87 19.73 -6.32
N GLY A 237 -0.98 21.00 -6.70
CA GLY A 237 -1.25 22.15 -5.85
C GLY A 237 -0.18 22.49 -4.80
N GLU A 238 0.53 23.59 -5.03
CA GLU A 238 1.02 24.45 -3.96
C GLU A 238 -0.14 25.20 -3.31
#